data_e9c2994fd3eb54b9a1eeab308b6a10c5
#
_entry.id   e9c2994fd3eb54b9a1eeab308b6a10c5
#
_cell.length_a   1.000
_cell.length_b   1.000
_cell.length_c   1.000
_cell.angle_alpha   90.00
_cell.angle_beta   90.00
_cell.angle_gamma   90.00
#
_symmetry.space_group_name_H-M   'P 1'
#
loop_
_entity.id
_entity.type
_entity.pdbx_description
1 polymer ?
#
loop_
_entity_poly.entity_id
_entity_poly.type
_entity_poly.pdbx_seq_one_letter_code
_entity_poly.pdbx_strand_id
1 'polypeptide(L)'
;MRELGEHLGFGELIEQGSALKNLAGALHTEALKCTLSVGREVKTEMPDQTADMGFFDKRTASVLSTILLFVALGAFIYGARSVLIAFLFAIFFAYLLDPLVSRLQRLKTVSRGSRSIAILEVYAILCLAIAVALLLVGPRIMNEGRRLGEALPGLLENVSSGQIAQQIGSRRGWSYNTQVRLGQFLANHSGVALGWVRAAGTHVAAVAQNVIWLVLIPILAIFLLKDGRNFTDNILGMVERPQQRQFLVGITEDLNGMLAHYIRSQLILAGLSLVVYMVVLSLLRVPYAFVLGPIAGIMEFIPVVGPLAGAVAILSVAFLANYHHLLIVAGFLGIWRLLQDYVTSPRIMGGTLRLHPLAVIFAVLVGGAIAGFIGVYFSIPIIASMLIVWRRWQRTYAGGDGSVKA
;
A
#
# COMPACT_ATOMS: atom_id res chain seq x y z
N MET A 1 12.88 -11.64 -29.12
CA MET A 1 12.79 -10.85 -27.88
C MET A 1 12.75 -9.33 -28.09
N ARG A 2 13.01 -8.81 -29.29
CA ARG A 2 12.83 -7.36 -29.60
C ARG A 2 11.39 -6.99 -30.00
N GLU A 3 10.65 -7.88 -30.63
CA GLU A 3 9.32 -7.54 -31.18
C GLU A 3 8.14 -7.65 -30.19
N LEU A 4 8.29 -8.30 -29.03
CA LEU A 4 7.21 -8.35 -28.02
C LEU A 4 7.27 -7.21 -26.99
N GLY A 5 8.36 -6.45 -26.95
CA GLY A 5 8.49 -5.25 -26.11
C GLY A 5 7.74 -4.04 -26.68
N GLU A 6 7.48 -4.01 -27.98
CA GLU A 6 6.81 -2.88 -28.64
C GLU A 6 5.28 -2.90 -28.47
N HIS A 7 4.67 -4.06 -28.17
CA HIS A 7 3.23 -4.16 -28.00
C HIS A 7 2.69 -3.99 -26.58
N LEU A 8 3.56 -3.87 -25.58
CA LEU A 8 3.16 -3.72 -24.17
C LEU A 8 3.51 -2.37 -23.54
N GLY A 9 3.94 -1.37 -24.32
CA GLY A 9 4.19 -0.01 -23.81
C GLY A 9 5.32 0.12 -22.78
N PHE A 10 6.07 -0.96 -22.50
CA PHE A 10 7.18 -0.92 -21.55
C PHE A 10 8.41 -0.20 -22.11
N GLY A 11 8.57 -0.20 -23.42
CA GLY A 11 9.59 0.60 -24.12
C GLY A 11 9.36 2.10 -23.96
N GLU A 12 8.11 2.54 -24.11
CA GLU A 12 7.71 3.95 -23.92
C GLU A 12 7.90 4.43 -22.48
N LEU A 13 7.67 3.60 -21.48
CA LEU A 13 7.88 3.97 -20.08
C LEU A 13 9.37 4.15 -19.73
N ILE A 14 10.25 3.37 -20.34
CA ILE A 14 11.70 3.53 -20.17
C ILE A 14 12.19 4.75 -20.96
N GLU A 15 11.62 4.98 -22.13
CA GLU A 15 11.91 6.14 -22.96
C GLU A 15 11.38 7.44 -22.34
N GLN A 16 10.19 7.41 -21.70
CA GLN A 16 9.66 8.53 -20.92
C GLN A 16 10.51 8.80 -19.67
N GLY A 17 11.03 7.77 -19.01
CA GLY A 17 11.98 7.93 -17.90
C GLY A 17 13.30 8.56 -18.32
N SER A 18 13.79 8.22 -19.51
CA SER A 18 14.98 8.85 -20.10
C SER A 18 14.68 10.26 -20.64
N ALA A 19 13.49 10.48 -21.21
CA ALA A 19 13.02 11.79 -21.63
C ALA A 19 12.84 12.76 -20.46
N LEU A 20 12.31 12.30 -19.33
CA LEU A 20 12.21 13.09 -18.09
C LEU A 20 13.60 13.45 -17.52
N LYS A 21 14.55 12.53 -17.58
CA LYS A 21 15.95 12.83 -17.21
C LYS A 21 16.58 13.86 -18.15
N ASN A 22 16.32 13.74 -19.44
CA ASN A 22 16.83 14.68 -20.44
C ASN A 22 16.12 16.04 -20.36
N LEU A 23 14.81 16.07 -20.02
CA LEU A 23 14.07 17.30 -19.79
C LEU A 23 14.56 18.01 -18.51
N ALA A 24 14.83 17.26 -17.44
CA ALA A 24 15.42 17.81 -16.22
C ALA A 24 16.83 18.36 -16.47
N GLY A 25 17.63 17.66 -17.29
CA GLY A 25 18.95 18.16 -17.75
C GLY A 25 18.85 19.39 -18.65
N ALA A 26 17.86 19.43 -19.56
CA ALA A 26 17.61 20.58 -20.43
C ALA A 26 17.11 21.80 -19.67
N LEU A 27 16.20 21.61 -18.71
CA LEU A 27 15.71 22.68 -17.83
C LEU A 27 16.83 23.25 -16.94
N HIS A 28 17.75 22.39 -16.50
CA HIS A 28 18.93 22.84 -15.73
C HIS A 28 19.92 23.62 -16.59
N THR A 29 20.11 23.25 -17.86
CA THR A 29 20.97 23.98 -18.80
C THR A 29 20.33 25.26 -19.33
N GLU A 30 19.00 25.29 -19.53
CA GLU A 30 18.26 26.50 -19.90
C GLU A 30 18.19 27.49 -18.73
N ALA A 31 18.00 27.02 -17.49
CA ALA A 31 18.07 27.86 -16.30
C ALA A 31 19.46 28.49 -16.11
N LEU A 32 20.54 27.74 -16.40
CA LEU A 32 21.91 28.26 -16.40
C LEU A 32 22.19 29.25 -17.54
N LYS A 33 21.59 29.05 -18.71
CA LYS A 33 21.69 30.02 -19.83
C LYS A 33 20.90 31.29 -19.54
N CYS A 34 19.71 31.19 -18.92
CA CYS A 34 18.91 32.35 -18.55
C CYS A 34 19.61 33.21 -17.49
N THR A 35 20.31 32.60 -16.53
CA THR A 35 21.13 33.34 -15.55
C THR A 35 22.36 33.97 -16.18
N LEU A 36 22.91 33.39 -17.25
CA LEU A 36 24.07 33.97 -17.99
C LEU A 36 23.65 35.03 -19.01
N SER A 37 22.43 35.02 -19.54
CA SER A 37 21.95 36.03 -20.50
C SER A 37 21.49 37.32 -19.82
N VAL A 38 20.94 37.26 -18.60
CA VAL A 38 20.58 38.46 -17.81
C VAL A 38 21.82 39.28 -17.36
N GLY A 39 22.99 38.68 -17.40
CA GLY A 39 24.25 39.38 -17.08
C GLY A 39 24.87 40.22 -18.23
N ARG A 40 24.22 40.28 -19.42
CA ARG A 40 24.88 40.88 -20.62
C ARG A 40 24.28 42.16 -21.17
N GLU A 41 23.18 42.65 -20.64
CA GLU A 41 22.55 43.91 -21.08
C GLU A 41 22.32 44.94 -20.00
N VAL A 42 23.37 45.33 -19.27
CA VAL A 42 23.41 46.67 -18.63
C VAL A 42 24.83 47.15 -18.67
N LYS A 43 25.17 47.83 -19.79
CA LYS A 43 26.32 48.69 -19.85
C LYS A 43 25.85 50.05 -20.34
N THR A 44 26.04 51.00 -19.46
CA THR A 44 26.13 52.45 -19.59
C THR A 44 25.15 53.23 -18.73
N GLU A 45 25.64 53.65 -17.59
CA GLU A 45 25.69 54.98 -17.08
C GLU A 45 26.21 54.91 -15.63
N MET A 46 27.43 55.41 -15.41
CA MET A 46 27.94 55.66 -14.08
C MET A 46 27.42 57.01 -13.57
N PRO A 47 26.94 57.00 -12.31
CA PRO A 47 27.46 57.95 -11.34
C PRO A 47 28.17 57.20 -10.21
N ASP A 48 29.33 57.73 -9.93
CA ASP A 48 30.20 57.44 -8.82
C ASP A 48 29.46 57.35 -7.48
N GLN A 49 29.37 56.13 -6.91
CA GLN A 49 29.05 55.90 -5.51
C GLN A 49 29.86 54.71 -5.01
N THR A 50 30.70 55.03 -4.08
CA THR A 50 31.55 54.17 -3.29
C THR A 50 30.90 52.83 -2.92
N ALA A 51 31.64 51.80 -3.20
CA ALA A 51 31.38 50.40 -3.01
C ALA A 51 30.76 50.06 -1.65
N ASP A 52 29.49 49.65 -1.69
CA ASP A 52 28.99 48.66 -0.75
C ASP A 52 28.92 47.31 -1.48
N MET A 53 29.95 46.49 -1.29
CA MET A 53 30.00 45.14 -1.86
C MET A 53 29.05 44.23 -1.11
N GLY A 54 27.74 44.51 -1.20
CA GLY A 54 26.69 43.61 -0.82
C GLY A 54 26.40 42.61 -1.97
N PHE A 55 27.17 41.56 -2.05
CA PHE A 55 27.09 40.52 -3.09
C PHE A 55 25.76 39.75 -3.12
N PHE A 56 24.78 40.10 -2.28
CA PHE A 56 23.46 39.48 -2.26
C PHE A 56 22.36 40.54 -2.14
N ASP A 57 21.65 40.79 -3.23
CA ASP A 57 20.39 41.51 -3.18
C ASP A 57 19.46 40.75 -2.21
N LYS A 58 18.87 41.43 -1.22
CA LYS A 58 18.02 40.84 -0.17
C LYS A 58 16.87 39.99 -0.77
N ARG A 59 16.38 40.36 -1.95
CA ARG A 59 15.34 39.56 -2.67
C ARG A 59 15.92 38.26 -3.21
N THR A 60 17.08 38.27 -3.81
CA THR A 60 17.75 37.07 -4.34
C THR A 60 18.14 36.12 -3.21
N ALA A 61 18.65 36.66 -2.09
CA ALA A 61 18.94 35.87 -0.90
C ALA A 61 17.69 35.24 -0.28
N SER A 62 16.57 35.98 -0.24
CA SER A 62 15.28 35.45 0.26
C SER A 62 14.73 34.35 -0.63
N VAL A 63 14.77 34.49 -1.96
CA VAL A 63 14.33 33.45 -2.90
C VAL A 63 15.24 32.21 -2.80
N LEU A 64 16.56 32.42 -2.76
CA LEU A 64 17.53 31.33 -2.64
C LEU A 64 17.35 30.56 -1.31
N SER A 65 17.19 31.29 -0.19
CA SER A 65 16.93 30.66 1.11
C SER A 65 15.60 29.88 1.14
N THR A 66 14.57 30.38 0.47
CA THR A 66 13.29 29.67 0.35
C THR A 66 13.45 28.39 -0.48
N ILE A 67 14.12 28.46 -1.63
CA ILE A 67 14.40 27.27 -2.46
C ILE A 67 15.24 26.25 -1.67
N LEU A 68 16.30 26.71 -0.98
CA LEU A 68 17.16 25.86 -0.17
C LEU A 68 16.37 25.18 0.96
N LEU A 69 15.45 25.91 1.60
CA LEU A 69 14.57 25.37 2.64
C LEU A 69 13.67 24.25 2.07
N PHE A 70 13.05 24.48 0.91
CA PHE A 70 12.21 23.44 0.26
C PHE A 70 13.04 22.22 -0.16
N VAL A 71 14.24 22.43 -0.71
CA VAL A 71 15.15 21.33 -1.08
C VAL A 71 15.60 20.58 0.18
N ALA A 72 15.99 21.28 1.24
CA ALA A 72 16.39 20.67 2.51
C ALA A 72 15.22 19.89 3.14
N LEU A 73 14.00 20.46 3.12
CA LEU A 73 12.80 19.78 3.61
C LEU A 73 12.50 18.54 2.78
N GLY A 74 12.59 18.60 1.46
CA GLY A 74 12.42 17.47 0.57
C GLY A 74 13.47 16.37 0.82
N ALA A 75 14.73 16.74 0.96
CA ALA A 75 15.81 15.82 1.30
C ALA A 75 15.61 15.18 2.69
N PHE A 76 15.16 15.95 3.68
CA PHE A 76 14.83 15.45 5.01
C PHE A 76 13.67 14.45 4.96
N ILE A 77 12.57 14.76 4.27
CA ILE A 77 11.42 13.86 4.10
C ILE A 77 11.86 12.58 3.39
N TYR A 78 12.67 12.68 2.36
CA TYR A 78 13.21 11.53 1.65
C TYR A 78 14.13 10.68 2.53
N GLY A 79 15.01 11.28 3.31
CA GLY A 79 15.86 10.59 4.27
C GLY A 79 15.07 9.93 5.41
N ALA A 80 14.02 10.61 5.89
CA ALA A 80 13.17 10.13 6.97
C ALA A 80 12.05 9.16 6.49
N ARG A 81 11.97 8.84 5.19
CA ARG A 81 10.88 8.06 4.59
C ARG A 81 10.56 6.76 5.33
N SER A 82 11.58 6.03 5.77
CA SER A 82 11.37 4.75 6.50
C SER A 82 10.71 4.97 7.86
N VAL A 83 11.10 6.03 8.55
CA VAL A 83 10.51 6.41 9.84
C VAL A 83 9.07 6.90 9.64
N LEU A 84 8.83 7.73 8.62
CA LEU A 84 7.48 8.21 8.28
C LEU A 84 6.53 7.06 7.92
N ILE A 85 7.02 6.08 7.17
CA ILE A 85 6.27 4.86 6.85
C ILE A 85 5.94 4.07 8.12
N ALA A 86 6.91 3.89 9.02
CA ALA A 86 6.67 3.21 10.30
C ALA A 86 5.64 3.96 11.16
N PHE A 87 5.71 5.27 11.21
CA PHE A 87 4.71 6.12 11.89
C PHE A 87 3.32 5.96 11.27
N LEU A 88 3.24 5.91 9.95
CA LEU A 88 1.99 5.71 9.24
C LEU A 88 1.38 4.34 9.57
N PHE A 89 2.19 3.27 9.58
CA PHE A 89 1.74 1.95 10.03
C PHE A 89 1.34 1.94 11.51
N ALA A 90 2.06 2.67 12.36
CA ALA A 90 1.71 2.79 13.79
C ALA A 90 0.36 3.51 13.99
N ILE A 91 0.08 4.55 13.19
CA ILE A 91 -1.22 5.22 13.17
C ILE A 91 -2.32 4.23 12.77
N PHE A 92 -2.11 3.46 11.70
CA PHE A 92 -3.06 2.44 11.27
C PHE A 92 -3.30 1.38 12.34
N PHE A 93 -2.23 0.91 12.98
CA PHE A 93 -2.32 -0.06 14.06
C PHE A 93 -3.03 0.50 15.29
N ALA A 94 -2.82 1.78 15.60
CA ALA A 94 -3.55 2.48 16.67
C ALA A 94 -5.05 2.57 16.35
N TYR A 95 -5.44 2.97 15.13
CA TYR A 95 -6.85 2.99 14.71
C TYR A 95 -7.52 1.61 14.74
N LEU A 96 -6.75 0.57 14.47
CA LEU A 96 -7.22 -0.80 14.56
C LEU A 96 -7.58 -1.18 15.99
N LEU A 97 -6.70 -0.85 16.94
CA LEU A 97 -6.84 -1.24 18.35
C LEU A 97 -7.73 -0.29 19.18
N ASP A 98 -7.87 0.99 18.78
CA ASP A 98 -8.64 1.99 19.55
C ASP A 98 -10.06 1.55 19.92
N PRO A 99 -10.86 0.90 19.04
CA PRO A 99 -12.20 0.44 19.44
C PRO A 99 -12.17 -0.66 20.49
N LEU A 100 -11.15 -1.54 20.46
CA LEU A 100 -10.98 -2.59 21.46
C LEU A 100 -10.59 -1.97 22.80
N VAL A 101 -9.64 -1.05 22.80
CA VAL A 101 -9.23 -0.26 23.97
C VAL A 101 -10.40 0.51 24.54
N SER A 102 -11.17 1.21 23.70
CA SER A 102 -12.32 2.01 24.12
C SER A 102 -13.46 1.16 24.69
N ARG A 103 -13.68 -0.06 24.14
CA ARG A 103 -14.67 -1.01 24.69
C ARG A 103 -14.22 -1.53 26.04
N LEU A 104 -12.96 -1.95 26.16
CA LEU A 104 -12.40 -2.49 27.40
C LEU A 104 -12.37 -1.44 28.51
N GLN A 105 -12.00 -0.20 28.17
CA GLN A 105 -12.03 0.93 29.09
C GLN A 105 -13.44 1.20 29.67
N ARG A 106 -14.51 0.97 28.88
CA ARG A 106 -15.90 1.12 29.33
C ARG A 106 -16.32 0.00 30.28
N LEU A 107 -15.72 -1.18 30.18
CA LEU A 107 -15.91 -2.29 31.10
C LEU A 107 -15.09 -2.04 32.36
N LYS A 108 -15.61 -1.18 33.26
CA LYS A 108 -14.97 -0.71 34.51
C LYS A 108 -14.46 -1.85 35.43
N THR A 109 -14.93 -3.07 35.22
CA THR A 109 -14.61 -4.25 36.00
C THR A 109 -13.15 -4.73 35.76
N VAL A 110 -12.62 -4.54 34.56
CA VAL A 110 -11.31 -5.06 34.13
C VAL A 110 -10.25 -3.94 34.16
N SER A 111 -10.46 -2.88 33.39
CA SER A 111 -9.46 -1.81 33.21
C SER A 111 -9.48 -0.72 34.29
N ARG A 112 -10.32 -0.85 35.34
CA ARG A 112 -10.51 0.17 36.38
C ARG A 112 -10.72 1.59 35.82
N GLY A 113 -11.19 1.71 34.57
CA GLY A 113 -11.42 2.99 33.88
C GLY A 113 -10.14 3.68 33.35
N SER A 114 -8.95 3.12 33.59
CA SER A 114 -7.69 3.67 33.09
C SER A 114 -7.42 3.27 31.63
N ARG A 115 -7.14 4.26 30.77
CA ARG A 115 -6.82 4.02 29.36
C ARG A 115 -5.53 3.22 29.19
N SER A 116 -4.52 3.49 30.01
CA SER A 116 -3.24 2.79 29.95
C SER A 116 -3.37 1.30 30.28
N ILE A 117 -4.21 0.95 31.28
CA ILE A 117 -4.49 -0.44 31.62
C ILE A 117 -5.24 -1.13 30.49
N ALA A 118 -6.27 -0.48 29.92
CA ALA A 118 -7.02 -1.02 28.79
C ALA A 118 -6.13 -1.27 27.56
N ILE A 119 -5.15 -0.42 27.28
CA ILE A 119 -4.17 -0.64 26.23
C ILE A 119 -3.34 -1.90 26.51
N LEU A 120 -2.80 -2.03 27.72
CA LEU A 120 -2.00 -3.18 28.11
C LEU A 120 -2.79 -4.51 27.99
N GLU A 121 -4.05 -4.50 28.45
CA GLU A 121 -4.95 -5.66 28.35
C GLU A 121 -5.23 -6.04 26.90
N VAL A 122 -5.51 -5.05 26.00
CA VAL A 122 -5.71 -5.32 24.57
C VAL A 122 -4.48 -5.91 23.94
N TYR A 123 -3.28 -5.42 24.28
CA TYR A 123 -2.02 -5.99 23.79
C TYR A 123 -1.77 -7.39 24.32
N ALA A 124 -2.06 -7.64 25.59
CA ALA A 124 -1.97 -8.98 26.17
C ALA A 124 -2.91 -9.98 25.48
N ILE A 125 -4.18 -9.58 25.26
CA ILE A 125 -5.16 -10.38 24.53
C ILE A 125 -4.69 -10.64 23.08
N LEU A 126 -4.17 -9.63 22.40
CA LEU A 126 -3.66 -9.75 21.03
C LEU A 126 -2.47 -10.71 20.97
N CYS A 127 -1.50 -10.55 21.87
CA CYS A 127 -0.34 -11.45 21.97
C CYS A 127 -0.77 -12.90 22.27
N LEU A 128 -1.73 -13.08 23.18
CA LEU A 128 -2.27 -14.40 23.49
C LEU A 128 -2.99 -15.01 22.28
N ALA A 129 -3.83 -14.22 21.57
CA ALA A 129 -4.54 -14.66 20.38
C ALA A 129 -3.56 -15.07 19.26
N ILE A 130 -2.51 -14.28 19.03
CA ILE A 130 -1.44 -14.61 18.07
C ILE A 130 -0.70 -15.87 18.51
N ALA A 131 -0.32 -16.00 19.78
CA ALA A 131 0.35 -17.18 20.29
C ALA A 131 -0.49 -18.46 20.11
N VAL A 132 -1.79 -18.39 20.45
CA VAL A 132 -2.72 -19.51 20.25
C VAL A 132 -2.86 -19.84 18.76
N ALA A 133 -3.02 -18.86 17.90
CA ALA A 133 -3.09 -19.08 16.45
C ALA A 133 -1.81 -19.74 15.91
N LEU A 134 -0.63 -19.28 16.35
CA LEU A 134 0.66 -19.86 15.98
C LEU A 134 0.83 -21.30 16.50
N LEU A 135 0.36 -21.60 17.70
CA LEU A 135 0.42 -22.96 18.23
C LEU A 135 -0.52 -23.92 17.50
N LEU A 136 -1.73 -23.47 17.14
CA LEU A 136 -2.74 -24.31 16.48
C LEU A 136 -2.46 -24.53 14.98
N VAL A 137 -2.07 -23.48 14.29
CA VAL A 137 -1.94 -23.50 12.82
C VAL A 137 -0.49 -23.47 12.36
N GLY A 138 0.40 -22.90 13.17
CA GLY A 138 1.82 -22.72 12.86
C GLY A 138 2.55 -24.00 12.43
N PRO A 139 2.42 -25.13 13.14
CA PRO A 139 3.09 -26.38 12.74
C PRO A 139 2.65 -26.87 11.36
N ARG A 140 1.37 -26.69 11.00
CA ARG A 140 0.86 -27.05 9.68
C ARG A 140 1.40 -26.12 8.59
N ILE A 141 1.39 -24.82 8.85
CA ILE A 141 1.96 -23.82 7.92
C ILE A 141 3.46 -24.10 7.71
N MET A 142 4.20 -24.37 8.78
CA MET A 142 5.63 -24.64 8.70
C MET A 142 5.93 -25.91 7.89
N ASN A 143 5.19 -26.99 8.14
CA ASN A 143 5.38 -28.26 7.44
C ASN A 143 5.00 -28.15 5.95
N GLU A 144 3.87 -27.52 5.64
CA GLU A 144 3.48 -27.30 4.24
C GLU A 144 4.40 -26.28 3.54
N GLY A 145 4.84 -25.25 4.24
CA GLY A 145 5.79 -24.26 3.71
C GLY A 145 7.13 -24.87 3.37
N ARG A 146 7.65 -25.75 4.23
CA ARG A 146 8.87 -26.50 3.93
C ARG A 146 8.69 -27.41 2.71
N ARG A 147 7.61 -28.19 2.66
CA ARG A 147 7.29 -29.04 1.51
C ARG A 147 7.14 -28.24 0.21
N LEU A 148 6.48 -27.07 0.27
CA LEU A 148 6.37 -26.20 -0.88
C LEU A 148 7.75 -25.66 -1.31
N GLY A 149 8.56 -25.20 -0.35
CA GLY A 149 9.92 -24.72 -0.61
C GLY A 149 10.83 -25.77 -1.25
N GLU A 150 10.75 -27.03 -0.80
CA GLU A 150 11.49 -28.16 -1.34
C GLU A 150 10.95 -28.59 -2.72
N ALA A 151 9.65 -28.50 -2.95
CA ALA A 151 9.01 -28.84 -4.24
C ALA A 151 9.17 -27.74 -5.29
N LEU A 152 9.31 -26.48 -4.87
CA LEU A 152 9.31 -25.31 -5.74
C LEU A 152 10.36 -25.36 -6.88
N PRO A 153 11.64 -25.73 -6.62
CA PRO A 153 12.63 -25.85 -7.67
C PRO A 153 12.23 -26.85 -8.77
N GLY A 154 11.76 -28.04 -8.36
CA GLY A 154 11.31 -29.07 -9.30
C GLY A 154 10.05 -28.67 -10.07
N LEU A 155 9.10 -27.97 -9.42
CA LEU A 155 7.92 -27.41 -10.09
C LEU A 155 8.31 -26.39 -11.16
N LEU A 156 9.29 -25.53 -10.86
CA LEU A 156 9.77 -24.52 -11.79
C LEU A 156 10.58 -25.13 -12.96
N GLU A 157 11.37 -26.15 -12.69
CA GLU A 157 12.09 -26.90 -13.71
C GLU A 157 11.15 -27.59 -14.69
N ASN A 158 10.09 -28.20 -14.19
CA ASN A 158 9.05 -28.81 -15.00
C ASN A 158 8.29 -27.78 -15.89
N VAL A 159 8.18 -26.52 -15.43
CA VAL A 159 7.64 -25.41 -16.25
C VAL A 159 8.62 -25.02 -17.34
N SER A 160 9.90 -24.83 -16.98
CA SER A 160 10.92 -24.37 -17.91
C SER A 160 11.24 -25.40 -18.99
N SER A 161 11.14 -26.69 -18.66
CA SER A 161 11.31 -27.79 -19.63
C SER A 161 10.05 -28.08 -20.47
N GLY A 162 8.90 -27.47 -20.16
CA GLY A 162 7.63 -27.75 -20.83
C GLY A 162 7.00 -29.11 -20.47
N GLN A 163 7.63 -29.90 -19.61
CA GLN A 163 7.15 -31.23 -19.22
C GLN A 163 5.77 -31.21 -18.57
N ILE A 164 5.44 -30.14 -17.85
CA ILE A 164 4.11 -29.95 -17.25
C ILE A 164 3.00 -29.99 -18.32
N ALA A 165 3.21 -29.35 -19.46
CA ALA A 165 2.23 -29.34 -20.54
C ALA A 165 1.96 -30.75 -21.09
N GLN A 166 3.00 -31.57 -21.19
CA GLN A 166 2.89 -32.98 -21.63
C GLN A 166 2.21 -33.83 -20.56
N GLN A 167 2.60 -33.70 -19.28
CA GLN A 167 2.01 -34.47 -18.17
C GLN A 167 0.51 -34.19 -18.00
N ILE A 168 0.11 -32.91 -18.07
CA ILE A 168 -1.31 -32.53 -17.94
C ILE A 168 -2.07 -32.88 -19.21
N GLY A 169 -1.49 -32.62 -20.36
CA GLY A 169 -2.13 -32.86 -21.65
C GLY A 169 -2.39 -34.34 -21.91
N SER A 170 -1.46 -35.23 -21.61
CA SER A 170 -1.64 -36.68 -21.74
C SER A 170 -2.74 -37.20 -20.81
N ARG A 171 -2.83 -36.71 -19.58
CA ARG A 171 -3.89 -37.09 -18.63
C ARG A 171 -5.27 -36.59 -19.00
N ARG A 172 -5.36 -35.43 -19.66
CA ARG A 172 -6.61 -34.76 -20.04
C ARG A 172 -7.03 -35.00 -21.48
N GLY A 173 -6.30 -35.83 -22.22
CA GLY A 173 -6.61 -36.14 -23.62
C GLY A 173 -6.43 -34.96 -24.58
N TRP A 174 -5.55 -34.02 -24.27
CA TRP A 174 -5.27 -32.87 -25.15
C TRP A 174 -4.49 -33.30 -26.37
N SER A 175 -4.79 -32.67 -27.53
CA SER A 175 -4.04 -32.92 -28.74
C SER A 175 -2.56 -32.60 -28.57
N TYR A 176 -1.68 -33.32 -29.25
CA TYR A 176 -0.23 -33.14 -29.23
C TYR A 176 0.15 -31.68 -29.53
N ASN A 177 -0.51 -31.04 -30.50
CA ASN A 177 -0.27 -29.65 -30.85
C ASN A 177 -0.58 -28.69 -29.70
N THR A 178 -1.62 -28.95 -28.91
CA THR A 178 -1.97 -28.14 -27.74
C THR A 178 -0.93 -28.29 -26.63
N GLN A 179 -0.45 -29.51 -26.41
CA GLN A 179 0.61 -29.78 -25.43
C GLN A 179 1.90 -29.06 -25.79
N VAL A 180 2.32 -29.11 -27.06
CA VAL A 180 3.54 -28.44 -27.56
C VAL A 180 3.40 -26.91 -27.45
N ARG A 181 2.28 -26.33 -27.89
CA ARG A 181 2.06 -24.87 -27.80
C ARG A 181 2.08 -24.38 -26.36
N LEU A 182 1.40 -25.10 -25.45
CA LEU A 182 1.40 -24.76 -24.05
C LEU A 182 2.80 -24.90 -23.43
N GLY A 183 3.53 -25.97 -23.77
CA GLY A 183 4.90 -26.19 -23.33
C GLY A 183 5.83 -25.06 -23.74
N GLN A 184 5.77 -24.62 -25.01
CA GLN A 184 6.53 -23.51 -25.54
C GLN A 184 6.15 -22.19 -24.87
N PHE A 185 4.86 -21.94 -24.67
CA PHE A 185 4.39 -20.74 -23.98
C PHE A 185 4.91 -20.68 -22.53
N LEU A 186 4.81 -21.79 -21.79
CA LEU A 186 5.31 -21.88 -20.43
C LEU A 186 6.84 -21.72 -20.37
N ALA A 187 7.58 -22.41 -21.27
CA ALA A 187 9.02 -22.31 -21.34
C ALA A 187 9.50 -20.87 -21.63
N ASN A 188 8.84 -20.18 -22.59
CA ASN A 188 9.17 -18.81 -22.95
C ASN A 188 8.89 -17.80 -21.83
N HIS A 189 7.90 -18.06 -20.95
CA HIS A 189 7.52 -17.17 -19.86
C HIS A 189 8.05 -17.65 -18.49
N SER A 190 8.74 -18.78 -18.41
CA SER A 190 9.28 -19.34 -17.17
C SER A 190 10.27 -18.39 -16.48
N GLY A 191 11.05 -17.62 -17.24
CA GLY A 191 11.98 -16.62 -16.69
C GLY A 191 11.29 -15.52 -15.90
N VAL A 192 10.11 -15.09 -16.34
CA VAL A 192 9.28 -14.10 -15.64
C VAL A 192 8.75 -14.70 -14.33
N ALA A 193 8.18 -15.90 -14.38
CA ALA A 193 7.66 -16.58 -13.21
C ALA A 193 8.77 -16.85 -12.16
N LEU A 194 9.94 -17.31 -12.59
CA LEU A 194 11.12 -17.48 -11.73
C LEU A 194 11.58 -16.15 -11.11
N GLY A 195 11.55 -15.07 -11.89
CA GLY A 195 11.84 -13.72 -11.39
C GLY A 195 10.92 -13.30 -10.27
N TRP A 196 9.61 -13.52 -10.42
CA TRP A 196 8.60 -13.22 -9.39
C TRP A 196 8.79 -14.04 -8.13
N VAL A 197 9.06 -15.35 -8.25
CA VAL A 197 9.29 -16.22 -7.09
C VAL A 197 10.56 -15.82 -6.34
N ARG A 198 11.65 -15.54 -7.05
CA ARG A 198 12.89 -15.05 -6.44
C ARG A 198 12.69 -13.70 -5.76
N ALA A 199 12.03 -12.75 -6.42
CA ALA A 199 11.71 -11.45 -5.84
C ALA A 199 10.83 -11.60 -4.59
N ALA A 200 9.81 -12.44 -4.61
CA ALA A 200 9.00 -12.72 -3.42
C ALA A 200 9.85 -13.31 -2.28
N GLY A 201 10.73 -14.28 -2.56
CA GLY A 201 11.63 -14.87 -1.57
C GLY A 201 12.59 -13.86 -0.96
N THR A 202 13.21 -13.00 -1.78
CA THR A 202 14.10 -11.94 -1.28
C THR A 202 13.37 -10.88 -0.46
N HIS A 203 12.12 -10.52 -0.83
CA HIS A 203 11.31 -9.61 -0.05
C HIS A 203 10.89 -10.20 1.30
N VAL A 204 10.51 -11.47 1.36
CA VAL A 204 10.22 -12.16 2.63
C VAL A 204 11.45 -12.20 3.53
N ALA A 205 12.63 -12.52 2.97
CA ALA A 205 13.88 -12.50 3.73
C ALA A 205 14.24 -11.10 4.23
N ALA A 206 14.05 -10.05 3.41
CA ALA A 206 14.28 -8.67 3.80
C ALA A 206 13.35 -8.20 4.92
N VAL A 207 12.08 -8.62 4.92
CA VAL A 207 11.14 -8.35 6.02
C VAL A 207 11.61 -9.04 7.31
N ALA A 208 12.08 -10.30 7.22
CA ALA A 208 12.59 -11.02 8.38
C ALA A 208 13.86 -10.38 8.98
N GLN A 209 14.70 -9.72 8.17
CA GLN A 209 15.87 -8.98 8.62
C GLN A 209 15.51 -7.66 9.33
N ASN A 210 14.35 -7.09 9.05
CA ASN A 210 13.88 -5.82 9.61
C ASN A 210 12.96 -5.99 10.84
N VAL A 211 13.27 -6.95 11.72
CA VAL A 211 12.49 -7.23 12.94
C VAL A 211 12.28 -5.98 13.81
N ILE A 212 13.21 -5.02 13.75
CA ILE A 212 13.10 -3.77 14.53
C ILE A 212 11.81 -2.99 14.21
N TRP A 213 11.35 -2.99 12.95
CA TRP A 213 10.10 -2.33 12.57
C TRP A 213 8.87 -3.05 13.10
N LEU A 214 8.93 -4.38 13.18
CA LEU A 214 7.86 -5.21 13.72
C LEU A 214 7.62 -4.93 15.22
N VAL A 215 8.67 -4.56 15.95
CA VAL A 215 8.59 -4.19 17.37
C VAL A 215 8.28 -2.70 17.53
N LEU A 216 8.89 -1.85 16.70
CA LEU A 216 8.74 -0.40 16.80
C LEU A 216 7.32 0.07 16.49
N ILE A 217 6.67 -0.50 15.46
CA ILE A 217 5.30 -0.11 15.06
C ILE A 217 4.29 -0.29 16.21
N PRO A 218 4.18 -1.47 16.88
CA PRO A 218 3.33 -1.63 18.04
C PRO A 218 3.67 -0.68 19.20
N ILE A 219 4.95 -0.45 19.47
CA ILE A 219 5.37 0.47 20.53
C ILE A 219 4.90 1.90 20.22
N LEU A 220 5.14 2.40 19.00
CA LEU A 220 4.66 3.72 18.57
C LEU A 220 3.12 3.80 18.65
N ALA A 221 2.41 2.73 18.32
CA ALA A 221 0.97 2.68 18.42
C ALA A 221 0.46 2.77 19.87
N ILE A 222 1.20 2.24 20.86
CA ILE A 222 0.87 2.42 22.29
C ILE A 222 0.90 3.91 22.64
N PHE A 223 1.94 4.64 22.23
CA PHE A 223 2.03 6.08 22.47
C PHE A 223 0.89 6.84 21.78
N LEU A 224 0.59 6.50 20.53
CA LEU A 224 -0.53 7.11 19.79
C LEU A 224 -1.88 6.83 20.45
N LEU A 225 -2.12 5.60 20.92
CA LEU A 225 -3.34 5.24 21.63
C LEU A 225 -3.46 5.97 22.97
N LYS A 226 -2.36 6.17 23.68
CA LYS A 226 -2.34 6.83 24.98
C LYS A 226 -2.53 8.34 24.84
N ASP A 227 -1.68 8.97 24.03
CA ASP A 227 -1.50 10.42 24.03
C ASP A 227 -2.02 11.11 22.76
N GLY A 228 -2.46 10.37 21.74
CA GLY A 228 -2.85 10.91 20.44
C GLY A 228 -3.97 11.96 20.52
N ARG A 229 -4.92 11.83 21.42
CA ARG A 229 -5.98 12.83 21.63
C ARG A 229 -5.43 14.13 22.18
N ASN A 230 -4.60 14.04 23.22
CA ASN A 230 -3.97 15.22 23.84
C ASN A 230 -3.08 15.95 22.84
N PHE A 231 -2.35 15.20 22.00
CA PHE A 231 -1.52 15.77 20.95
C PHE A 231 -2.33 16.54 19.91
N THR A 232 -3.45 15.96 19.48
CA THR A 232 -4.39 16.63 18.55
C THR A 232 -4.97 17.88 19.15
N ASP A 233 -5.44 17.83 20.41
CA ASP A 233 -6.04 18.96 21.10
C ASP A 233 -5.03 20.09 21.33
N ASN A 234 -3.77 19.76 21.63
CA ASN A 234 -2.71 20.74 21.78
C ASN A 234 -2.38 21.45 20.46
N ILE A 235 -2.30 20.71 19.34
CA ILE A 235 -2.06 21.31 18.01
C ILE A 235 -3.23 22.23 17.63
N LEU A 236 -4.46 21.76 17.80
CA LEU A 236 -5.66 22.55 17.52
C LEU A 236 -5.77 23.78 18.43
N GLY A 237 -5.24 23.70 19.65
CA GLY A 237 -5.17 24.80 20.61
C GLY A 237 -4.23 25.93 20.18
N MET A 238 -3.22 25.65 19.34
CA MET A 238 -2.31 26.66 18.81
C MET A 238 -2.94 27.55 17.72
N VAL A 239 -4.11 27.18 17.22
CA VAL A 239 -4.79 27.95 16.17
C VAL A 239 -5.70 28.99 16.82
N GLU A 240 -5.28 30.26 16.74
CA GLU A 240 -5.97 31.39 17.39
C GLU A 240 -7.29 31.77 16.73
N ARG A 241 -7.38 31.61 15.38
CA ARG A 241 -8.57 32.02 14.63
C ARG A 241 -9.70 31.02 14.77
N PRO A 242 -10.88 31.38 15.33
CA PRO A 242 -11.98 30.45 15.62
C PRO A 242 -12.48 29.70 14.37
N GLN A 243 -12.57 30.37 13.23
CA GLN A 243 -13.01 29.76 11.97
C GLN A 243 -12.03 28.70 11.46
N GLN A 244 -10.72 28.99 11.52
CA GLN A 244 -9.68 28.03 11.11
C GLN A 244 -9.63 26.84 12.07
N ARG A 245 -9.77 27.10 13.38
CA ARG A 245 -9.82 26.04 14.38
C ARG A 245 -11.00 25.13 14.16
N GLN A 246 -12.21 25.66 13.94
CA GLN A 246 -13.41 24.87 13.68
C GLN A 246 -13.29 24.06 12.38
N PHE A 247 -12.67 24.64 11.35
CA PHE A 247 -12.37 23.94 10.10
C PHE A 247 -11.42 22.75 10.32
N LEU A 248 -10.32 22.95 11.06
CA LEU A 248 -9.33 21.91 11.35
C LEU A 248 -9.89 20.81 12.27
N VAL A 249 -10.64 21.18 13.33
CA VAL A 249 -11.33 20.21 14.20
C VAL A 249 -12.21 19.30 13.35
N GLY A 250 -13.01 19.89 12.50
CA GLY A 250 -13.89 19.08 11.68
C GLY A 250 -13.20 18.22 10.64
N ILE A 251 -12.10 18.68 10.03
CA ILE A 251 -11.27 17.83 9.15
C ILE A 251 -10.74 16.65 9.96
N THR A 252 -10.20 16.89 11.15
CA THR A 252 -9.63 15.84 12.00
C THR A 252 -10.68 14.81 12.39
N GLU A 253 -11.90 15.23 12.75
CA GLU A 253 -13.01 14.32 13.06
C GLU A 253 -13.41 13.47 11.85
N ASP A 254 -13.58 14.10 10.67
CA ASP A 254 -13.96 13.42 9.45
C ASP A 254 -12.87 12.41 9.01
N LEU A 255 -11.58 12.79 9.10
CA LEU A 255 -10.46 11.91 8.81
C LEU A 255 -10.35 10.75 9.79
N ASN A 256 -10.47 11.03 11.09
CA ASN A 256 -10.45 9.99 12.13
C ASN A 256 -11.58 8.97 11.91
N GLY A 257 -12.77 9.43 11.63
CA GLY A 257 -13.92 8.57 11.35
C GLY A 257 -13.69 7.70 10.10
N MET A 258 -13.23 8.30 9.02
CA MET A 258 -12.98 7.62 7.76
C MET A 258 -11.85 6.57 7.89
N LEU A 259 -10.69 6.97 8.45
CA LEU A 259 -9.53 6.07 8.62
C LEU A 259 -9.87 4.89 9.53
N ALA A 260 -10.50 5.17 10.67
CA ALA A 260 -10.91 4.12 11.60
C ALA A 260 -11.88 3.12 10.97
N HIS A 261 -12.84 3.59 10.17
CA HIS A 261 -13.79 2.73 9.47
C HIS A 261 -13.11 1.91 8.37
N TYR A 262 -12.29 2.56 7.53
CA TYR A 262 -11.56 1.91 6.45
C TYR A 262 -10.65 0.79 6.95
N ILE A 263 -9.82 1.08 7.97
CA ILE A 263 -8.85 0.11 8.51
C ILE A 263 -9.56 -1.11 9.09
N ARG A 264 -10.64 -0.88 9.88
CA ARG A 264 -11.43 -1.99 10.44
C ARG A 264 -12.10 -2.82 9.36
N SER A 265 -12.68 -2.17 8.37
CA SER A 265 -13.33 -2.87 7.25
C SER A 265 -12.33 -3.74 6.50
N GLN A 266 -11.15 -3.19 6.22
CA GLN A 266 -10.09 -3.90 5.50
C GLN A 266 -9.57 -5.11 6.29
N LEU A 267 -9.42 -4.96 7.63
CA LEU A 267 -9.01 -6.08 8.47
C LEU A 267 -10.08 -7.18 8.52
N ILE A 268 -11.35 -6.80 8.65
CA ILE A 268 -12.45 -7.79 8.68
C ILE A 268 -12.50 -8.54 7.35
N LEU A 269 -12.38 -7.84 6.22
CA LEU A 269 -12.36 -8.46 4.89
C LEU A 269 -11.17 -9.42 4.73
N ALA A 270 -9.96 -8.97 5.07
CA ALA A 270 -8.76 -9.79 4.98
C ALA A 270 -8.82 -11.00 5.93
N GLY A 271 -9.26 -10.80 7.17
CA GLY A 271 -9.44 -11.89 8.14
C GLY A 271 -10.49 -12.91 7.71
N LEU A 272 -11.61 -12.44 7.17
CA LEU A 272 -12.65 -13.31 6.62
C LEU A 272 -12.12 -14.13 5.45
N SER A 273 -11.42 -13.49 4.51
CA SER A 273 -10.81 -14.17 3.36
C SER A 273 -9.76 -15.17 3.77
N LEU A 274 -8.91 -14.83 4.73
CA LEU A 274 -7.92 -15.76 5.28
C LEU A 274 -8.59 -17.04 5.79
N VAL A 275 -9.65 -16.90 6.60
CA VAL A 275 -10.38 -18.06 7.14
C VAL A 275 -11.05 -18.84 6.02
N VAL A 276 -11.75 -18.16 5.11
CA VAL A 276 -12.47 -18.81 4.00
C VAL A 276 -11.50 -19.53 3.06
N TYR A 277 -10.41 -18.88 2.65
CA TYR A 277 -9.40 -19.54 1.81
C TYR A 277 -8.79 -20.74 2.52
N MET A 278 -8.38 -20.62 3.78
CA MET A 278 -7.81 -21.74 4.52
C MET A 278 -8.77 -22.91 4.64
N VAL A 279 -10.05 -22.64 4.98
CA VAL A 279 -11.07 -23.69 5.15
C VAL A 279 -11.41 -24.31 3.81
N VAL A 280 -11.77 -23.51 2.80
CA VAL A 280 -12.27 -24.06 1.52
C VAL A 280 -11.16 -24.77 0.74
N LEU A 281 -9.94 -24.21 0.69
CA LEU A 281 -8.81 -24.88 0.04
C LEU A 281 -8.46 -26.19 0.74
N SER A 282 -8.56 -26.26 2.08
CA SER A 282 -8.35 -27.49 2.84
C SER A 282 -9.45 -28.51 2.57
N LEU A 283 -10.72 -28.11 2.53
CA LEU A 283 -11.85 -28.99 2.18
C LEU A 283 -11.73 -29.54 0.77
N LEU A 284 -11.32 -28.73 -0.17
CA LEU A 284 -11.03 -29.13 -1.55
C LEU A 284 -9.74 -29.96 -1.65
N ARG A 285 -8.98 -30.12 -0.57
CA ARG A 285 -7.69 -30.81 -0.55
C ARG A 285 -6.68 -30.24 -1.54
N VAL A 286 -6.70 -28.91 -1.71
CA VAL A 286 -5.69 -28.20 -2.52
C VAL A 286 -4.32 -28.35 -1.85
N PRO A 287 -3.27 -28.73 -2.60
CA PRO A 287 -1.91 -28.79 -2.03
C PRO A 287 -1.51 -27.46 -1.43
N TYR A 288 -0.86 -27.50 -0.26
CA TYR A 288 -0.36 -26.33 0.45
C TYR A 288 -1.45 -25.32 0.89
N ALA A 289 -2.66 -25.80 1.17
CA ALA A 289 -3.81 -24.97 1.55
C ALA A 289 -3.53 -24.10 2.79
N PHE A 290 -2.81 -24.63 3.79
CA PHE A 290 -2.45 -23.91 5.02
C PHE A 290 -1.36 -22.85 4.81
N VAL A 291 -0.69 -22.82 3.68
CA VAL A 291 0.26 -21.76 3.29
C VAL A 291 -0.43 -20.77 2.36
N LEU A 292 -1.13 -21.27 1.35
CA LEU A 292 -1.78 -20.43 0.34
C LEU A 292 -2.93 -19.61 0.90
N GLY A 293 -3.75 -20.19 1.80
CA GLY A 293 -4.87 -19.50 2.43
C GLY A 293 -4.46 -18.24 3.20
N PRO A 294 -3.57 -18.35 4.19
CA PRO A 294 -3.04 -17.20 4.91
C PRO A 294 -2.34 -16.17 4.01
N ILE A 295 -1.50 -16.61 3.07
CA ILE A 295 -0.82 -15.70 2.15
C ILE A 295 -1.84 -14.92 1.32
N ALA A 296 -2.79 -15.59 0.68
CA ALA A 296 -3.82 -14.93 -0.12
C ALA A 296 -4.72 -14.02 0.73
N GLY A 297 -5.11 -14.46 1.93
CA GLY A 297 -5.90 -13.66 2.87
C GLY A 297 -5.17 -12.40 3.35
N ILE A 298 -3.87 -12.49 3.64
CA ILE A 298 -3.05 -11.33 3.99
C ILE A 298 -2.90 -10.40 2.76
N MET A 299 -2.72 -10.94 1.57
CA MET A 299 -2.64 -10.13 0.36
C MET A 299 -3.91 -9.32 0.12
N GLU A 300 -5.08 -9.79 0.55
CA GLU A 300 -6.33 -9.03 0.49
C GLU A 300 -6.31 -7.70 1.25
N PHE A 301 -5.36 -7.53 2.16
CA PHE A 301 -5.13 -6.23 2.79
C PHE A 301 -4.80 -5.12 1.77
N ILE A 302 -4.33 -5.51 0.58
CA ILE A 302 -4.02 -4.59 -0.51
C ILE A 302 -5.23 -4.52 -1.45
N PRO A 303 -5.96 -3.41 -1.47
CA PRO A 303 -7.13 -3.28 -2.31
C PRO A 303 -6.80 -3.50 -3.79
N VAL A 304 -7.70 -4.14 -4.53
CA VAL A 304 -7.64 -4.42 -5.97
C VAL A 304 -6.53 -5.42 -6.35
N VAL A 305 -5.28 -5.15 -5.96
CA VAL A 305 -4.11 -5.96 -6.35
C VAL A 305 -4.07 -7.28 -5.56
N GLY A 306 -4.37 -7.22 -4.26
CA GLY A 306 -4.26 -8.36 -3.36
C GLY A 306 -5.10 -9.57 -3.75
N PRO A 307 -6.41 -9.41 -3.96
CA PRO A 307 -7.28 -10.50 -4.38
C PRO A 307 -6.84 -11.15 -5.69
N LEU A 308 -6.40 -10.34 -6.65
CA LEU A 308 -5.92 -10.84 -7.94
C LEU A 308 -4.62 -11.64 -7.75
N ALA A 309 -3.66 -11.08 -7.03
CA ALA A 309 -2.38 -11.73 -6.75
C ALA A 309 -2.56 -13.03 -5.95
N GLY A 310 -3.46 -13.02 -4.94
CA GLY A 310 -3.82 -14.21 -4.18
C GLY A 310 -4.45 -15.30 -5.03
N ALA A 311 -5.40 -14.94 -5.90
CA ALA A 311 -6.02 -15.88 -6.82
C ALA A 311 -5.00 -16.48 -7.82
N VAL A 312 -4.14 -15.64 -8.39
CA VAL A 312 -3.06 -16.09 -9.29
C VAL A 312 -2.12 -17.03 -8.54
N ALA A 313 -1.71 -16.72 -7.31
CA ALA A 313 -0.83 -17.57 -6.53
C ALA A 313 -1.47 -18.95 -6.24
N ILE A 314 -2.73 -18.97 -5.80
CA ILE A 314 -3.44 -20.22 -5.52
C ILE A 314 -3.57 -21.08 -6.80
N LEU A 315 -4.03 -20.47 -7.90
CA LEU A 315 -4.22 -21.19 -9.16
C LEU A 315 -2.91 -21.70 -9.75
N SER A 316 -1.85 -20.89 -9.67
CA SER A 316 -0.53 -21.27 -10.17
C SER A 316 0.04 -22.47 -9.39
N VAL A 317 0.01 -22.42 -8.06
CA VAL A 317 0.52 -23.53 -7.24
C VAL A 317 -0.34 -24.79 -7.41
N ALA A 318 -1.66 -24.67 -7.43
CA ALA A 318 -2.56 -25.78 -7.67
C ALA A 318 -2.33 -26.42 -9.06
N PHE A 319 -2.11 -25.59 -10.09
CA PHE A 319 -1.79 -26.06 -11.44
C PHE A 319 -0.43 -26.79 -11.49
N LEU A 320 0.60 -26.19 -10.91
CA LEU A 320 1.94 -26.77 -10.86
C LEU A 320 2.01 -28.09 -10.06
N ALA A 321 1.21 -28.18 -9.00
CA ALA A 321 1.07 -29.39 -8.20
C ALA A 321 0.16 -30.46 -8.84
N ASN A 322 -0.23 -30.31 -10.11
CA ASN A 322 -1.12 -31.23 -10.85
C ASN A 322 -2.46 -31.50 -10.14
N TYR A 323 -3.04 -30.48 -9.51
CA TYR A 323 -4.31 -30.64 -8.84
C TYR A 323 -5.48 -30.87 -9.85
N HIS A 324 -6.24 -31.96 -9.67
CA HIS A 324 -7.21 -32.40 -10.66
C HIS A 324 -8.42 -31.46 -10.83
N HIS A 325 -8.84 -30.81 -9.75
CA HIS A 325 -10.07 -30.01 -9.73
C HIS A 325 -9.80 -28.49 -9.83
N LEU A 326 -8.84 -28.10 -10.66
CA LEU A 326 -8.43 -26.69 -10.82
C LEU A 326 -9.61 -25.76 -11.18
N LEU A 327 -10.55 -26.23 -12.02
CA LEU A 327 -11.74 -25.46 -12.39
C LEU A 327 -12.68 -25.21 -11.20
N ILE A 328 -12.75 -26.14 -10.24
CA ILE A 328 -13.53 -25.96 -9.01
C ILE A 328 -12.89 -24.86 -8.16
N VAL A 329 -11.56 -24.87 -8.04
CA VAL A 329 -10.83 -23.80 -7.32
C VAL A 329 -11.02 -22.45 -8.00
N ALA A 330 -10.89 -22.38 -9.32
CA ALA A 330 -11.12 -21.15 -10.08
C ALA A 330 -12.56 -20.64 -9.92
N GLY A 331 -13.56 -21.54 -10.00
CA GLY A 331 -14.96 -21.23 -9.75
C GLY A 331 -15.20 -20.70 -8.33
N PHE A 332 -14.60 -21.34 -7.32
CA PHE A 332 -14.66 -20.88 -5.94
C PHE A 332 -14.07 -19.47 -5.79
N LEU A 333 -12.86 -19.22 -6.31
CA LEU A 333 -12.22 -17.91 -6.23
C LEU A 333 -13.07 -16.83 -6.93
N GLY A 334 -13.64 -17.13 -8.08
CA GLY A 334 -14.55 -16.21 -8.79
C GLY A 334 -15.82 -15.91 -8.00
N ILE A 335 -16.50 -16.96 -7.48
CA ILE A 335 -17.70 -16.79 -6.66
C ILE A 335 -17.39 -16.03 -5.38
N TRP A 336 -16.28 -16.38 -4.71
CA TRP A 336 -15.86 -15.68 -3.50
C TRP A 336 -15.60 -14.19 -3.79
N ARG A 337 -14.92 -13.87 -4.90
CA ARG A 337 -14.69 -12.49 -5.31
C ARG A 337 -15.99 -11.73 -5.54
N LEU A 338 -16.92 -12.32 -6.29
CA LEU A 338 -18.24 -11.72 -6.50
C LEU A 338 -18.98 -11.49 -5.18
N LEU A 339 -18.95 -12.48 -4.27
CA LEU A 339 -19.57 -12.37 -2.97
C LEU A 339 -18.95 -11.22 -2.14
N GLN A 340 -17.62 -11.06 -2.20
CA GLN A 340 -16.95 -9.96 -1.55
C GLN A 340 -17.35 -8.61 -2.14
N ASP A 341 -17.30 -8.46 -3.46
CA ASP A 341 -17.55 -7.18 -4.11
C ASP A 341 -19.01 -6.73 -4.00
N TYR A 342 -19.97 -7.66 -4.09
CA TYR A 342 -21.39 -7.31 -4.12
C TYR A 342 -22.12 -7.49 -2.79
N VAL A 343 -21.61 -8.29 -1.86
CA VAL A 343 -22.31 -8.58 -0.60
C VAL A 343 -21.50 -8.15 0.62
N THR A 344 -20.27 -8.62 0.72
CA THR A 344 -19.48 -8.48 1.96
C THR A 344 -18.91 -7.06 2.09
N SER A 345 -18.29 -6.55 1.05
CA SER A 345 -17.67 -5.22 1.05
C SER A 345 -18.69 -4.10 1.25
N PRO A 346 -19.85 -4.06 0.56
CA PRO A 346 -20.86 -3.03 0.82
C PRO A 346 -21.44 -3.07 2.24
N ARG A 347 -21.60 -4.28 2.81
CA ARG A 347 -22.09 -4.43 4.19
C ARG A 347 -21.07 -3.99 5.25
N ILE A 348 -19.79 -4.25 5.01
CA ILE A 348 -18.72 -3.93 5.95
C ILE A 348 -18.25 -2.48 5.79
N MET A 349 -18.07 -2.00 4.57
CA MET A 349 -17.59 -0.64 4.29
C MET A 349 -18.69 0.43 4.32
N GLY A 350 -19.95 0.06 4.17
CA GLY A 350 -21.12 0.91 4.44
C GLY A 350 -21.08 2.30 3.82
N GLY A 351 -20.82 2.47 2.54
CA GLY A 351 -20.94 3.76 1.84
C GLY A 351 -20.04 4.92 2.33
N THR A 352 -19.14 4.66 3.28
CA THR A 352 -18.26 5.67 3.90
C THR A 352 -17.26 6.26 2.90
N LEU A 353 -16.84 5.46 1.92
CA LEU A 353 -15.92 5.84 0.85
C LEU A 353 -16.70 5.97 -0.47
N ARG A 354 -17.39 7.10 -0.68
CA ARG A 354 -18.04 7.40 -1.97
C ARG A 354 -16.97 7.91 -2.96
N LEU A 355 -16.02 7.03 -3.32
CA LEU A 355 -15.00 7.30 -4.33
C LEU A 355 -15.48 6.75 -5.68
N HIS A 356 -15.25 7.51 -6.74
CA HIS A 356 -15.48 7.01 -8.09
C HIS A 356 -14.48 5.88 -8.40
N PRO A 357 -14.90 4.75 -9.01
CA PRO A 357 -13.98 3.63 -9.30
C PRO A 357 -12.72 4.04 -10.07
N LEU A 358 -12.84 4.95 -11.03
CA LEU A 358 -11.68 5.48 -11.77
C LEU A 358 -10.68 6.20 -10.86
N ALA A 359 -11.17 6.94 -9.84
CA ALA A 359 -10.28 7.61 -8.89
C ALA A 359 -9.50 6.60 -8.03
N VAL A 360 -10.12 5.48 -7.68
CA VAL A 360 -9.45 4.39 -6.95
C VAL A 360 -8.36 3.75 -7.81
N ILE A 361 -8.69 3.40 -9.07
CA ILE A 361 -7.72 2.82 -10.00
C ILE A 361 -6.55 3.78 -10.22
N PHE A 362 -6.84 5.05 -10.50
CA PHE A 362 -5.83 6.08 -10.69
C PHE A 362 -4.92 6.22 -9.44
N ALA A 363 -5.52 6.29 -8.25
CA ALA A 363 -4.76 6.39 -7.00
C ALA A 363 -3.84 5.19 -6.77
N VAL A 364 -4.33 3.97 -7.07
CA VAL A 364 -3.55 2.73 -6.94
C VAL A 364 -2.38 2.73 -7.93
N LEU A 365 -2.60 3.12 -9.18
CA LEU A 365 -1.54 3.18 -10.20
C LEU A 365 -0.48 4.24 -9.85
N VAL A 366 -0.90 5.44 -9.48
CA VAL A 366 0.00 6.53 -9.08
C VAL A 366 0.75 6.17 -7.79
N GLY A 367 0.03 5.65 -6.78
CA GLY A 367 0.65 5.20 -5.54
C GLY A 367 1.70 4.11 -5.78
N GLY A 368 1.38 3.14 -6.66
CA GLY A 368 2.30 2.09 -7.06
C GLY A 368 3.55 2.61 -7.75
N ALA A 369 3.41 3.60 -8.63
CA ALA A 369 4.53 4.23 -9.34
C ALA A 369 5.44 5.03 -8.39
N ILE A 370 4.88 5.72 -7.39
CA ILE A 370 5.64 6.60 -6.47
C ILE A 370 6.33 5.79 -5.37
N ALA A 371 5.63 4.90 -4.69
CA ALA A 371 6.10 4.23 -3.48
C ALA A 371 5.92 2.70 -3.51
N GLY A 372 5.74 2.11 -4.70
CA GLY A 372 5.58 0.68 -4.88
C GLY A 372 4.42 0.11 -4.07
N PHE A 373 4.65 -1.03 -3.43
CA PHE A 373 3.64 -1.72 -2.61
C PHE A 373 3.00 -0.85 -1.53
N ILE A 374 3.82 -0.04 -0.86
CA ILE A 374 3.36 0.88 0.21
C ILE A 374 2.44 1.94 -0.38
N GLY A 375 2.78 2.48 -1.54
CA GLY A 375 1.96 3.46 -2.24
C GLY A 375 0.61 2.90 -2.69
N VAL A 376 0.56 1.65 -3.18
CA VAL A 376 -0.70 0.96 -3.50
C VAL A 376 -1.58 0.83 -2.26
N TYR A 377 -1.00 0.38 -1.14
CA TYR A 377 -1.73 0.18 0.11
C TYR A 377 -2.35 1.48 0.65
N PHE A 378 -1.58 2.56 0.68
CA PHE A 378 -2.03 3.85 1.22
C PHE A 378 -2.78 4.72 0.21
N SER A 379 -2.86 4.34 -1.05
CA SER A 379 -3.51 5.13 -2.11
C SER A 379 -4.96 5.51 -1.81
N ILE A 380 -5.75 4.54 -1.31
CA ILE A 380 -7.18 4.78 -0.99
C ILE A 380 -7.35 5.71 0.21
N PRO A 381 -6.69 5.50 1.36
CA PRO A 381 -6.72 6.47 2.45
C PRO A 381 -6.29 7.88 2.06
N ILE A 382 -5.24 8.00 1.25
CA ILE A 382 -4.74 9.31 0.82
C ILE A 382 -5.77 10.04 -0.04
N ILE A 383 -6.31 9.39 -1.08
CA ILE A 383 -7.28 10.04 -1.96
C ILE A 383 -8.60 10.36 -1.23
N ALA A 384 -9.03 9.49 -0.32
CA ALA A 384 -10.19 9.73 0.52
C ALA A 384 -9.98 10.93 1.45
N SER A 385 -8.78 11.04 2.05
CA SER A 385 -8.39 12.19 2.89
C SER A 385 -8.39 13.48 2.09
N MET A 386 -7.80 13.48 0.89
CA MET A 386 -7.82 14.65 -0.01
C MET A 386 -9.24 15.09 -0.36
N LEU A 387 -10.13 14.13 -0.63
CA LEU A 387 -11.53 14.41 -0.95
C LEU A 387 -12.30 14.98 0.25
N ILE A 388 -12.05 14.50 1.47
CA ILE A 388 -12.63 15.02 2.70
C ILE A 388 -12.20 16.47 2.90
N VAL A 389 -10.91 16.76 2.81
CA VAL A 389 -10.38 18.12 2.95
C VAL A 389 -10.99 19.04 1.90
N TRP A 390 -11.03 18.61 0.64
CA TRP A 390 -11.61 19.37 -0.46
C TRP A 390 -13.09 19.69 -0.25
N ARG A 391 -13.92 18.69 0.09
CA ARG A 391 -15.35 18.87 0.36
C ARG A 391 -15.60 19.81 1.53
N ARG A 392 -14.80 19.71 2.58
CA ARG A 392 -14.94 20.59 3.75
C ARG A 392 -14.51 22.01 3.42
N TRP A 393 -13.44 22.18 2.66
CA TRP A 393 -13.00 23.48 2.19
C TRP A 393 -14.08 24.17 1.34
N GLN A 394 -14.70 23.44 0.41
CA GLN A 394 -15.82 23.95 -0.38
C GLN A 394 -17.01 24.40 0.50
N ARG A 395 -17.38 23.59 1.49
CA ARG A 395 -18.50 23.94 2.40
C ARG A 395 -18.20 25.16 3.26
N THR A 396 -16.95 25.33 3.69
CA THR A 396 -16.56 26.42 4.60
C THR A 396 -16.32 27.74 3.87
N TYR A 397 -15.74 27.70 2.67
CA TYR A 397 -15.28 28.89 1.97
C TYR A 397 -16.01 29.18 0.65
N ALA A 398 -16.54 28.17 -0.04
CA ALA A 398 -17.30 28.35 -1.29
C ALA A 398 -18.83 28.39 -1.08
N GLY A 399 -19.35 27.97 0.09
CA GLY A 399 -20.77 28.00 0.41
C GLY A 399 -21.29 29.36 0.89
N GLY A 400 -20.45 30.38 0.95
CA GLY A 400 -20.82 31.74 1.38
C GLY A 400 -21.57 32.59 0.35
N ASP A 401 -21.66 32.12 -0.91
CA ASP A 401 -22.23 32.94 -2.01
C ASP A 401 -23.61 32.46 -2.53
N GLY A 402 -24.23 31.49 -1.84
CA GLY A 402 -25.47 30.82 -2.31
C GLY A 402 -26.75 31.03 -1.49
N SER A 403 -26.77 31.90 -0.47
CA SER A 403 -27.99 32.13 0.34
C SER A 403 -28.67 33.48 0.08
N VAL A 404 -28.73 33.90 -1.19
CA VAL A 404 -29.67 34.96 -1.63
C VAL A 404 -30.27 34.49 -2.95
N LYS A 405 -31.40 33.79 -2.90
CA LYS A 405 -32.55 33.77 -3.80
C LYS A 405 -33.36 32.48 -3.65
N ALA A 406 -34.40 32.52 -2.95
CA ALA A 406 -35.82 32.37 -3.26
C ALA A 406 -36.59 32.02 -1.98
#